data_52736fc46476023f1ef7707c9cc68df6
#
_entry.id   52736fc46476023f1ef7707c9cc68df6
#
_cell.length_a   1.000
_cell.length_b   1.000
_cell.length_c   1.000
_cell.angle_alpha   90.00
_cell.angle_beta   90.00
_cell.angle_gamma   90.00
#
_symmetry.space_group_name_H-M   'P 1'
#
loop_
_entity.id
_entity.type
_entity.pdbx_description
1 polymer ?
#
loop_
_entity_poly.entity_id
_entity_poly.type
_entity_poly.pdbx_seq_one_letter_code
_entity_poly.pdbx_strand_id
1 'polypeptide(L)'
;MADLLLAERSDAPAPAPGRNGPGSVLSGLPWVLVIAALLLVWSRGSVPAPDLARFSAYWVFALVFPGTLVHRALRGSRGNLPEDLGYGAATGLLLEIIAWALAAATGQQSLLRWWPLPVLVAFAAVPRLRRHWRVEERRPLPVAWHWGMGAALLVVLAWGYTQWRMVPLPPVYGGYYQDVLYHLGLVQELTRAMPFELPHVAGEALRYHYLSDAHIASGSMITGISPAVVLLRLWLVPVVGTAALLAAGLARDLSGSVWAGPVAALAAFIGAGVTLGSPVGASGEMPLSYASPSQTYVLVPLLLLAGLIIDVVRGRSLGRAWPLVPVLGLICAGAKSSALPPLIAGLGLTAVVFWWRKRQVPRPALVALACLGAAMALGFRLFAGGGAGTLRVQALALLHFIAPYSETLGTGDGIWPSAPLPPGINDGGLVGWLLAFAVVAWWVLAQAPRWVGMSLLADGGQRADPAVWLLAGTVLAGAATTWVFQHPSISQIYFWMGVIPVGVVLTTWSLARARAPWPALVVPAVAGALAGIATAGTVVGFAVPRISRPGTPTTSTIEGWLRVLGLSATRYVLFVAVAAALAVGVAARW
;
A
#
# COMPACT_ATOMS: atom_id res chain seq x y z
N MET A 1 27.92 -28.59 13.49
CA MET A 1 27.24 -27.54 14.27
C MET A 1 26.06 -26.89 13.52
N ALA A 2 25.55 -27.55 12.47
CA ALA A 2 24.35 -27.16 11.71
C ALA A 2 23.10 -27.99 12.10
N ASP A 3 23.27 -29.08 12.84
CA ASP A 3 22.19 -30.03 13.16
C ASP A 3 21.54 -29.82 14.55
N LEU A 4 21.94 -28.80 15.31
CA LEU A 4 21.45 -28.59 16.68
C LEU A 4 20.39 -27.46 16.78
N LEU A 5 19.97 -26.84 15.67
CA LEU A 5 18.93 -25.78 15.65
C LEU A 5 17.60 -26.23 15.00
N LEU A 6 17.44 -27.52 14.68
CA LEU A 6 16.22 -28.07 14.10
C LEU A 6 15.35 -28.90 15.07
N ALA A 7 15.73 -29.05 16.30
CA ALA A 7 15.05 -29.90 17.30
C ALA A 7 14.50 -29.07 18.46
N GLU A 8 13.45 -28.27 18.20
CA GLU A 8 12.41 -27.91 19.18
C GLU A 8 11.19 -27.34 18.49
N ARG A 9 10.61 -28.08 17.56
CA ARG A 9 9.18 -27.93 17.27
C ARG A 9 8.46 -28.80 18.28
N SER A 10 7.87 -28.15 19.28
CA SER A 10 6.91 -28.77 20.19
C SER A 10 5.87 -29.54 19.36
N ASP A 11 5.92 -30.86 19.47
CA ASP A 11 4.89 -31.79 19.00
C ASP A 11 3.65 -31.68 19.90
N ALA A 12 2.97 -30.55 19.88
CA ALA A 12 1.61 -30.47 20.38
C ALA A 12 0.71 -31.22 19.39
N PRO A 13 -0.05 -32.23 19.82
CA PRO A 13 -0.91 -33.01 18.94
C PRO A 13 -1.90 -32.06 18.25
N ALA A 14 -2.03 -32.21 16.91
CA ALA A 14 -2.99 -31.47 16.13
C ALA A 14 -4.39 -31.65 16.74
N PRO A 15 -5.14 -30.56 17.02
CA PRO A 15 -6.49 -30.69 17.54
C PRO A 15 -7.36 -31.48 16.55
N ALA A 16 -8.10 -32.44 17.04
CA ALA A 16 -8.99 -33.29 16.26
C ALA A 16 -9.95 -32.43 15.41
N PRO A 17 -10.36 -32.87 14.19
CA PRO A 17 -11.26 -32.12 13.34
C PRO A 17 -12.60 -31.94 14.06
N GLY A 18 -12.78 -30.75 14.65
CA GLY A 18 -13.97 -30.40 15.40
C GLY A 18 -15.17 -30.20 14.46
N ARG A 19 -16.30 -30.78 14.84
CA ARG A 19 -17.65 -30.50 14.32
C ARG A 19 -17.87 -28.98 14.22
N ASN A 20 -18.65 -28.53 13.24
CA ASN A 20 -19.09 -27.14 13.09
C ASN A 20 -19.78 -26.66 14.38
N GLY A 21 -18.98 -26.13 15.30
CA GLY A 21 -19.44 -25.62 16.60
C GLY A 21 -19.72 -24.10 16.50
N PRO A 22 -20.29 -23.50 17.57
CA PRO A 22 -20.61 -22.06 17.62
C PRO A 22 -19.43 -21.15 17.23
N GLY A 23 -18.18 -21.61 17.34
CA GLY A 23 -16.99 -20.88 16.90
C GLY A 23 -16.91 -20.63 15.39
N SER A 24 -17.53 -21.48 14.55
CA SER A 24 -17.52 -21.26 13.10
C SER A 24 -18.45 -20.12 12.67
N VAL A 25 -19.62 -20.01 13.33
CA VAL A 25 -20.58 -18.92 13.10
C VAL A 25 -19.98 -17.58 13.54
N LEU A 26 -19.37 -17.53 14.73
CA LEU A 26 -18.73 -16.34 15.29
C LEU A 26 -17.54 -15.86 14.43
N SER A 27 -16.82 -16.77 13.78
CA SER A 27 -15.76 -16.41 12.83
C SER A 27 -16.29 -15.90 11.48
N GLY A 28 -17.49 -16.34 11.07
CA GLY A 28 -18.12 -15.90 9.82
C GLY A 28 -18.80 -14.54 9.91
N LEU A 29 -19.34 -14.19 11.07
CA LEU A 29 -20.17 -13.00 11.27
C LEU A 29 -19.46 -11.68 10.89
N PRO A 30 -18.21 -11.40 11.27
CA PRO A 30 -17.55 -10.15 10.89
C PRO A 30 -17.41 -9.99 9.36
N TRP A 31 -17.23 -11.08 8.61
CA TRP A 31 -17.19 -11.02 7.14
C TRP A 31 -18.54 -10.70 6.53
N VAL A 32 -19.61 -11.26 7.08
CA VAL A 32 -20.99 -10.91 6.68
C VAL A 32 -21.25 -9.43 6.93
N LEU A 33 -20.84 -8.90 8.10
CA LEU A 33 -20.98 -7.49 8.43
C LEU A 33 -20.18 -6.59 7.47
N VAL A 34 -18.95 -6.95 7.13
CA VAL A 34 -18.13 -6.21 6.16
C VAL A 34 -18.79 -6.20 4.77
N ILE A 35 -19.27 -7.36 4.30
CA ILE A 35 -19.94 -7.45 2.99
C ILE A 35 -21.24 -6.64 3.00
N ALA A 36 -22.07 -6.77 4.04
CA ALA A 36 -23.32 -6.02 4.16
C ALA A 36 -23.05 -4.50 4.20
N ALA A 37 -22.05 -4.07 4.97
CA ALA A 37 -21.64 -2.67 5.03
C ALA A 37 -21.12 -2.16 3.67
N LEU A 38 -20.35 -2.97 2.94
CA LEU A 38 -19.86 -2.63 1.59
C LEU A 38 -21.01 -2.43 0.62
N LEU A 39 -21.96 -3.36 0.58
CA LEU A 39 -23.13 -3.26 -0.27
C LEU A 39 -24.00 -2.05 0.09
N LEU A 40 -24.15 -1.75 1.39
CA LEU A 40 -24.87 -0.57 1.87
C LEU A 40 -24.16 0.72 1.42
N VAL A 41 -22.85 0.80 1.57
CA VAL A 41 -22.08 1.98 1.16
C VAL A 41 -22.15 2.21 -0.34
N TRP A 42 -22.05 1.16 -1.13
CA TRP A 42 -22.19 1.26 -2.58
C TRP A 42 -23.60 1.69 -3.00
N SER A 43 -24.64 1.15 -2.38
CA SER A 43 -26.02 1.56 -2.66
C SER A 43 -26.27 3.03 -2.27
N ARG A 44 -25.72 3.49 -1.14
CA ARG A 44 -25.76 4.90 -0.73
C ARG A 44 -24.91 5.80 -1.63
N GLY A 45 -23.90 5.23 -2.32
CA GLY A 45 -23.09 5.89 -3.35
C GLY A 45 -23.77 6.00 -4.71
N SER A 46 -25.09 5.78 -4.82
CA SER A 46 -25.87 5.85 -6.05
C SER A 46 -25.50 4.79 -7.10
N VAL A 47 -24.99 3.64 -6.66
CA VAL A 47 -24.74 2.51 -7.57
C VAL A 47 -26.00 1.68 -7.70
N PRO A 48 -26.52 1.45 -8.92
CA PRO A 48 -27.70 0.63 -9.15
C PRO A 48 -27.52 -0.83 -8.68
N ALA A 49 -28.58 -1.44 -8.15
CA ALA A 49 -28.52 -2.82 -7.66
C ALA A 49 -28.02 -3.84 -8.71
N PRO A 50 -28.40 -3.76 -10.00
CA PRO A 50 -27.84 -4.63 -11.03
C PRO A 50 -26.31 -4.49 -11.18
N ASP A 51 -25.78 -3.28 -11.06
CA ASP A 51 -24.33 -3.03 -11.16
C ASP A 51 -23.59 -3.55 -9.92
N LEU A 52 -24.20 -3.44 -8.73
CA LEU A 52 -23.68 -4.09 -7.53
C LEU A 52 -23.55 -5.60 -7.70
N ALA A 53 -24.60 -6.24 -8.23
CA ALA A 53 -24.61 -7.68 -8.48
C ALA A 53 -23.56 -8.08 -9.52
N ARG A 54 -23.47 -7.36 -10.64
CA ARG A 54 -22.49 -7.62 -11.71
C ARG A 54 -21.07 -7.45 -11.21
N PHE A 55 -20.77 -6.36 -10.50
CA PHE A 55 -19.43 -6.12 -9.98
C PHE A 55 -19.04 -7.12 -8.90
N SER A 56 -19.97 -7.46 -7.98
CA SER A 56 -19.70 -8.49 -6.98
C SER A 56 -19.43 -9.85 -7.62
N ALA A 57 -20.22 -10.24 -8.62
CA ALA A 57 -19.99 -11.47 -9.39
C ALA A 57 -18.63 -11.45 -10.11
N TYR A 58 -18.31 -10.34 -10.77
CA TYR A 58 -16.99 -10.15 -11.40
C TYR A 58 -15.86 -10.29 -10.38
N TRP A 59 -15.94 -9.59 -9.24
CA TRP A 59 -14.88 -9.64 -8.23
C TRP A 59 -14.66 -11.07 -7.71
N VAL A 60 -15.74 -11.78 -7.41
CA VAL A 60 -15.66 -13.14 -6.88
C VAL A 60 -15.23 -14.15 -7.95
N PHE A 61 -15.94 -14.19 -9.09
CA PHE A 61 -15.79 -15.28 -10.07
C PHE A 61 -14.72 -15.02 -11.13
N ALA A 62 -14.40 -13.77 -11.42
CA ALA A 62 -13.34 -13.47 -12.36
C ALA A 62 -11.98 -13.21 -11.68
N LEU A 63 -11.93 -12.69 -10.46
CA LEU A 63 -10.67 -12.36 -9.79
C LEU A 63 -10.35 -13.33 -8.65
N VAL A 64 -11.17 -13.33 -7.58
CA VAL A 64 -10.83 -14.05 -6.34
C VAL A 64 -10.75 -15.55 -6.58
N PHE A 65 -11.70 -16.12 -7.24
CA PHE A 65 -11.81 -17.56 -7.41
C PHE A 65 -10.68 -18.16 -8.28
N PRO A 66 -10.50 -17.72 -9.54
CA PRO A 66 -9.42 -18.24 -10.39
C PRO A 66 -8.05 -17.90 -9.81
N GLY A 67 -7.88 -16.70 -9.26
CA GLY A 67 -6.63 -16.30 -8.63
C GLY A 67 -6.28 -17.15 -7.41
N THR A 68 -7.27 -17.54 -6.58
CA THR A 68 -7.04 -18.44 -5.43
C THR A 68 -6.57 -19.82 -5.87
N LEU A 69 -7.17 -20.37 -6.92
CA LEU A 69 -6.77 -21.67 -7.47
C LEU A 69 -5.32 -21.62 -7.99
N VAL A 70 -4.99 -20.60 -8.78
CA VAL A 70 -3.64 -20.42 -9.31
C VAL A 70 -2.63 -20.15 -8.18
N HIS A 71 -2.96 -19.28 -7.23
CA HIS A 71 -2.08 -19.01 -6.09
C HIS A 71 -1.75 -20.29 -5.32
N ARG A 72 -2.78 -21.08 -4.97
CA ARG A 72 -2.60 -22.37 -4.28
C ARG A 72 -1.77 -23.36 -5.09
N ALA A 73 -1.91 -23.39 -6.41
CA ALA A 73 -1.10 -24.26 -7.27
C ALA A 73 0.38 -23.86 -7.32
N LEU A 74 0.67 -22.57 -7.21
CA LEU A 74 2.04 -22.03 -7.25
C LEU A 74 2.72 -22.00 -5.88
N ARG A 75 1.99 -21.69 -4.80
CA ARG A 75 2.54 -21.42 -3.46
C ARG A 75 1.98 -22.32 -2.35
N GLY A 76 0.94 -23.10 -2.64
CA GLY A 76 0.19 -23.84 -1.62
C GLY A 76 -0.87 -22.98 -0.92
N SER A 77 -1.72 -23.65 -0.13
CA SER A 77 -2.69 -22.98 0.73
C SER A 77 -2.02 -22.37 1.95
N ARG A 78 -2.55 -21.23 2.42
CA ARG A 78 -2.15 -20.60 3.69
C ARG A 78 -2.72 -21.33 4.92
N GLY A 79 -3.53 -22.36 4.69
CA GLY A 79 -4.20 -23.15 5.74
C GLY A 79 -5.48 -22.49 6.28
N ASN A 80 -5.84 -21.31 5.80
CA ASN A 80 -7.07 -20.63 6.19
C ASN A 80 -7.67 -19.87 5.00
N LEU A 81 -9.00 -19.78 5.00
CA LEU A 81 -9.72 -19.21 3.86
C LEU A 81 -9.49 -17.70 3.67
N PRO A 82 -9.51 -16.83 4.71
CA PRO A 82 -9.34 -15.39 4.50
C PRO A 82 -8.02 -15.02 3.84
N GLU A 83 -6.90 -15.60 4.28
CA GLU A 83 -5.60 -15.34 3.66
C GLU A 83 -5.51 -15.92 2.25
N ASP A 84 -6.01 -17.16 2.05
CA ASP A 84 -6.06 -17.75 0.71
C ASP A 84 -6.83 -16.88 -0.28
N LEU A 85 -7.97 -16.28 0.13
CA LEU A 85 -8.75 -15.37 -0.69
C LEU A 85 -8.03 -14.05 -0.95
N GLY A 86 -7.32 -13.49 0.05
CA GLY A 86 -6.54 -12.26 -0.11
C GLY A 86 -5.38 -12.44 -1.10
N TYR A 87 -4.57 -13.49 -0.91
CA TYR A 87 -3.49 -13.82 -1.85
C TYR A 87 -4.02 -14.25 -3.22
N GLY A 88 -5.18 -14.91 -3.23
CA GLY A 88 -5.90 -15.27 -4.44
C GLY A 88 -6.38 -14.05 -5.21
N ALA A 89 -7.01 -13.09 -4.56
CA ALA A 89 -7.44 -11.84 -5.18
C ALA A 89 -6.27 -11.09 -5.82
N ALA A 90 -5.13 -11.00 -5.11
CA ALA A 90 -3.91 -10.39 -5.64
C ALA A 90 -3.38 -11.11 -6.89
N THR A 91 -3.43 -12.44 -6.89
CA THR A 91 -3.04 -13.25 -8.07
C THR A 91 -4.05 -13.11 -9.20
N GLY A 92 -5.35 -12.99 -8.88
CA GLY A 92 -6.41 -12.74 -9.87
C GLY A 92 -6.25 -11.38 -10.57
N LEU A 93 -5.93 -10.33 -9.81
CA LEU A 93 -5.62 -9.01 -10.37
C LEU A 93 -4.42 -9.06 -11.34
N LEU A 94 -3.38 -9.84 -11.00
CA LEU A 94 -2.25 -10.09 -11.89
C LEU A 94 -2.68 -10.76 -13.20
N LEU A 95 -3.47 -11.85 -13.10
CA LEU A 95 -3.93 -12.61 -14.26
C LEU A 95 -4.84 -11.79 -15.16
N GLU A 96 -5.71 -10.96 -14.57
CA GLU A 96 -6.57 -10.05 -15.31
C GLU A 96 -5.77 -9.05 -16.13
N ILE A 97 -4.72 -8.43 -15.56
CA ILE A 97 -3.88 -7.49 -16.32
C ILE A 97 -3.18 -8.19 -17.49
N ILE A 98 -2.74 -9.43 -17.32
CA ILE A 98 -2.17 -10.21 -18.43
C ILE A 98 -3.23 -10.47 -19.50
N ALA A 99 -4.44 -10.88 -19.11
CA ALA A 99 -5.54 -11.13 -20.03
C ALA A 99 -5.97 -9.85 -20.77
N TRP A 100 -6.05 -8.72 -20.05
CA TRP A 100 -6.32 -7.40 -20.62
C TRP A 100 -5.25 -7.00 -21.64
N ALA A 101 -3.98 -7.15 -21.30
CA ALA A 101 -2.88 -6.79 -22.20
C ALA A 101 -2.91 -7.63 -23.49
N LEU A 102 -3.21 -8.92 -23.39
CA LEU A 102 -3.38 -9.81 -24.55
C LEU A 102 -4.60 -9.39 -25.40
N ALA A 103 -5.73 -9.11 -24.76
CA ALA A 103 -6.95 -8.68 -25.46
C ALA A 103 -6.74 -7.33 -26.17
N ALA A 104 -6.10 -6.38 -25.53
CA ALA A 104 -5.80 -5.07 -26.09
C ALA A 104 -4.79 -5.16 -27.26
N ALA A 105 -3.73 -5.97 -27.11
CA ALA A 105 -2.72 -6.15 -28.14
C ALA A 105 -3.24 -6.87 -29.39
N THR A 106 -4.26 -7.75 -29.22
CA THR A 106 -4.85 -8.50 -30.34
C THR A 106 -6.14 -7.91 -30.88
N GLY A 107 -6.65 -6.81 -30.29
CA GLY A 107 -7.93 -6.21 -30.67
C GLY A 107 -9.16 -7.07 -30.28
N GLN A 108 -8.99 -8.00 -29.33
CA GLN A 108 -10.01 -8.97 -28.94
C GLN A 108 -10.64 -8.65 -27.56
N GLN A 109 -10.97 -7.40 -27.31
CA GLN A 109 -11.51 -6.94 -26.02
C GLN A 109 -12.81 -7.66 -25.62
N SER A 110 -13.63 -8.08 -26.57
CA SER A 110 -14.85 -8.84 -26.34
C SER A 110 -14.60 -10.20 -25.67
N LEU A 111 -13.41 -10.78 -25.86
CA LEU A 111 -13.01 -12.05 -25.24
C LEU A 111 -12.57 -11.89 -23.79
N LEU A 112 -12.28 -10.68 -23.34
CA LEU A 112 -11.78 -10.44 -21.98
C LEU A 112 -12.75 -10.96 -20.90
N ARG A 113 -14.07 -10.90 -21.13
CA ARG A 113 -15.06 -11.44 -20.19
C ARG A 113 -14.91 -12.94 -19.92
N TRP A 114 -14.26 -13.68 -20.82
CA TRP A 114 -14.11 -15.14 -20.76
C TRP A 114 -12.76 -15.59 -20.21
N TRP A 115 -11.85 -14.66 -19.89
CA TRP A 115 -10.51 -15.00 -19.44
C TRP A 115 -10.45 -15.93 -18.21
N PRO A 116 -11.41 -15.93 -17.25
CA PRO A 116 -11.35 -16.85 -16.13
C PRO A 116 -11.67 -18.29 -16.50
N LEU A 117 -12.43 -18.52 -17.60
CA LEU A 117 -12.89 -19.84 -17.98
C LEU A 117 -11.76 -20.85 -18.24
N PRO A 118 -10.70 -20.56 -19.01
CA PRO A 118 -9.59 -21.49 -19.19
C PRO A 118 -8.99 -21.95 -17.87
N VAL A 119 -8.84 -21.04 -16.89
CA VAL A 119 -8.35 -21.37 -15.55
C VAL A 119 -9.31 -22.30 -14.84
N LEU A 120 -10.59 -21.93 -14.77
CA LEU A 120 -11.61 -22.73 -14.06
C LEU A 120 -11.77 -24.11 -14.69
N VAL A 121 -11.80 -24.20 -16.01
CA VAL A 121 -11.87 -25.48 -16.76
C VAL A 121 -10.63 -26.33 -16.47
N ALA A 122 -9.43 -25.76 -16.51
CA ALA A 122 -8.20 -26.51 -16.21
C ALA A 122 -8.24 -27.09 -14.79
N PHE A 123 -8.65 -26.29 -13.81
CA PHE A 123 -8.74 -26.73 -12.40
C PHE A 123 -9.92 -27.68 -12.14
N ALA A 124 -10.94 -27.70 -12.98
CA ALA A 124 -12.03 -28.68 -12.91
C ALA A 124 -11.70 -29.98 -13.66
N ALA A 125 -11.08 -29.87 -14.84
CA ALA A 125 -10.82 -31.03 -15.71
C ALA A 125 -9.60 -31.84 -15.28
N VAL A 126 -8.48 -31.16 -14.87
CA VAL A 126 -7.22 -31.84 -14.55
C VAL A 126 -7.23 -32.39 -13.11
N PRO A 127 -7.18 -33.72 -12.90
CA PRO A 127 -7.32 -34.32 -11.56
C PRO A 127 -6.28 -33.78 -10.54
N ARG A 128 -5.04 -33.57 -11.00
CA ARG A 128 -3.96 -33.05 -10.13
C ARG A 128 -4.22 -31.62 -9.63
N LEU A 129 -5.01 -30.82 -10.37
CA LEU A 129 -5.34 -29.43 -10.00
C LEU A 129 -6.57 -29.36 -9.10
N ARG A 130 -7.43 -30.39 -9.09
CA ARG A 130 -8.66 -30.42 -8.28
C ARG A 130 -8.40 -30.29 -6.78
N ARG A 131 -7.25 -30.72 -6.28
CA ARG A 131 -6.89 -30.58 -4.85
C ARG A 131 -6.89 -29.12 -4.39
N HIS A 132 -6.55 -28.18 -5.26
CA HIS A 132 -6.45 -26.75 -4.92
C HIS A 132 -7.81 -26.07 -4.68
N TRP A 133 -8.94 -26.76 -4.94
CA TRP A 133 -10.27 -26.30 -4.54
C TRP A 133 -10.48 -26.32 -3.02
N ARG A 134 -9.68 -27.08 -2.29
CA ARG A 134 -9.79 -27.24 -0.85
C ARG A 134 -8.64 -26.54 -0.13
N VAL A 135 -8.88 -26.11 1.11
CA VAL A 135 -7.83 -25.63 2.01
C VAL A 135 -7.05 -26.86 2.47
N GLU A 136 -5.78 -26.93 2.07
CA GLU A 136 -4.85 -27.97 2.53
C GLU A 136 -4.30 -27.56 3.91
N GLU A 137 -3.93 -28.53 4.74
CA GLU A 137 -3.33 -28.31 6.08
C GLU A 137 -4.03 -27.21 6.89
N ARG A 138 -5.28 -27.42 7.25
CA ARG A 138 -6.11 -26.43 7.93
C ARG A 138 -5.43 -25.88 9.18
N ARG A 139 -5.18 -24.59 9.19
CA ARG A 139 -4.64 -23.80 10.31
C ARG A 139 -5.65 -22.69 10.64
N PRO A 140 -6.73 -23.01 11.37
CA PRO A 140 -7.80 -22.06 11.62
C PRO A 140 -7.27 -20.85 12.41
N LEU A 141 -7.76 -19.68 12.05
CA LEU A 141 -7.48 -18.45 12.77
C LEU A 141 -8.46 -18.29 13.95
N PRO A 142 -8.04 -17.71 15.07
CA PRO A 142 -8.92 -17.47 16.21
C PRO A 142 -10.09 -16.54 15.87
N VAL A 143 -11.22 -16.70 16.56
CA VAL A 143 -12.40 -15.83 16.40
C VAL A 143 -12.04 -14.35 16.53
N ALA A 144 -11.20 -14.00 17.50
CA ALA A 144 -10.74 -12.63 17.72
C ALA A 144 -9.99 -12.04 16.51
N TRP A 145 -9.26 -12.87 15.75
CA TRP A 145 -8.60 -12.42 14.51
C TRP A 145 -9.63 -12.02 13.45
N HIS A 146 -10.70 -12.79 13.27
CA HIS A 146 -11.76 -12.47 12.31
C HIS A 146 -12.46 -11.15 12.66
N TRP A 147 -12.74 -10.92 13.94
CA TRP A 147 -13.30 -9.67 14.42
C TRP A 147 -12.34 -8.49 14.24
N GLY A 148 -11.06 -8.67 14.54
CA GLY A 148 -10.03 -7.66 14.32
C GLY A 148 -9.88 -7.28 12.84
N MET A 149 -9.87 -8.27 11.94
CA MET A 149 -9.85 -8.01 10.49
C MET A 149 -11.15 -7.36 10.01
N GLY A 150 -12.30 -7.84 10.49
CA GLY A 150 -13.58 -7.21 10.17
C GLY A 150 -13.61 -5.74 10.57
N ALA A 151 -13.15 -5.42 11.79
CA ALA A 151 -13.05 -4.05 12.26
C ALA A 151 -12.10 -3.22 11.39
N ALA A 152 -10.91 -3.73 11.05
CA ALA A 152 -9.98 -3.04 10.16
C ALA A 152 -10.59 -2.74 8.79
N LEU A 153 -11.28 -3.70 8.19
CA LEU A 153 -11.93 -3.52 6.89
C LEU A 153 -13.12 -2.56 6.95
N LEU A 154 -13.90 -2.56 8.05
CA LEU A 154 -14.97 -1.58 8.26
C LEU A 154 -14.42 -0.14 8.38
N VAL A 155 -13.26 0.04 9.02
CA VAL A 155 -12.61 1.36 9.08
C VAL A 155 -12.11 1.79 7.70
N VAL A 156 -11.52 0.88 6.90
CA VAL A 156 -11.17 1.15 5.50
C VAL A 156 -12.40 1.54 4.69
N LEU A 157 -13.52 0.83 4.88
CA LEU A 157 -14.77 1.11 4.19
C LEU A 157 -15.34 2.49 4.59
N ALA A 158 -15.30 2.82 5.87
CA ALA A 158 -15.71 4.14 6.36
C ALA A 158 -14.87 5.27 5.74
N TRP A 159 -13.55 5.08 5.66
CA TRP A 159 -12.67 6.00 4.94
C TRP A 159 -13.09 6.10 3.46
N GLY A 160 -13.25 4.99 2.76
CA GLY A 160 -13.68 4.97 1.36
C GLY A 160 -14.98 5.74 1.15
N TYR A 161 -15.97 5.54 2.02
CA TYR A 161 -17.24 6.27 1.97
C TYR A 161 -17.05 7.79 2.11
N THR A 162 -16.19 8.24 3.03
CA THR A 162 -15.91 9.68 3.19
C THR A 162 -15.32 10.30 1.92
N GLN A 163 -14.49 9.54 1.18
CA GLN A 163 -13.91 9.99 -0.09
C GLN A 163 -14.98 10.06 -1.19
N TRP A 164 -15.81 9.02 -1.31
CA TRP A 164 -16.80 8.92 -2.40
C TRP A 164 -17.92 9.93 -2.30
N ARG A 165 -18.45 10.19 -1.11
CA ARG A 165 -19.56 11.13 -0.94
C ARG A 165 -19.25 12.55 -1.42
N MET A 166 -17.95 12.89 -1.50
CA MET A 166 -17.47 14.21 -1.94
C MET A 166 -17.29 14.31 -3.45
N VAL A 167 -17.33 13.17 -4.14
CA VAL A 167 -17.15 13.10 -5.59
C VAL A 167 -18.44 12.56 -6.21
N PRO A 168 -19.29 13.41 -6.78
CA PRO A 168 -20.54 12.98 -7.38
C PRO A 168 -20.29 12.11 -8.62
N LEU A 169 -21.30 11.27 -8.99
CA LEU A 169 -21.28 10.58 -10.28
C LEU A 169 -21.74 11.53 -11.41
N PRO A 170 -21.24 11.38 -12.66
CA PRO A 170 -21.77 12.11 -13.80
C PRO A 170 -23.27 11.85 -14.03
N PRO A 171 -24.02 12.81 -14.60
CA PRO A 171 -23.60 14.13 -15.04
C PRO A 171 -23.57 15.14 -13.88
N VAL A 172 -22.51 15.94 -13.82
CA VAL A 172 -22.40 17.02 -12.83
C VAL A 172 -21.91 18.30 -13.50
N TYR A 173 -22.46 19.42 -13.04
CA TYR A 173 -22.00 20.75 -13.37
C TYR A 173 -21.02 21.19 -12.29
N GLY A 174 -19.71 21.12 -12.57
CA GLY A 174 -18.68 21.53 -11.63
C GLY A 174 -17.51 20.55 -11.55
N GLY A 175 -16.35 21.08 -11.18
CA GLY A 175 -15.09 20.41 -11.44
C GLY A 175 -14.80 19.21 -10.57
N TYR A 176 -14.60 18.09 -11.20
CA TYR A 176 -13.74 17.06 -10.62
C TYR A 176 -12.32 17.61 -10.45
N TYR A 177 -11.61 17.13 -9.44
CA TYR A 177 -10.18 17.36 -9.36
C TYR A 177 -9.50 16.83 -10.63
N GLN A 178 -8.54 17.58 -11.15
CA GLN A 178 -7.93 17.32 -12.46
C GLN A 178 -7.43 15.88 -12.66
N ASP A 179 -6.83 15.27 -11.63
CA ASP A 179 -6.32 13.90 -11.73
C ASP A 179 -7.45 12.88 -11.88
N VAL A 180 -8.64 13.13 -11.30
CA VAL A 180 -9.81 12.27 -11.47
C VAL A 180 -10.30 12.29 -12.91
N LEU A 181 -10.32 13.47 -13.56
CA LEU A 181 -10.65 13.60 -14.97
C LEU A 181 -9.62 12.91 -15.85
N TYR A 182 -8.34 13.07 -15.53
CA TYR A 182 -7.25 12.41 -16.24
C TYR A 182 -7.41 10.89 -16.19
N HIS A 183 -7.58 10.31 -15.01
CA HIS A 183 -7.78 8.89 -14.85
C HIS A 183 -9.08 8.39 -15.51
N LEU A 184 -10.16 9.17 -15.51
CA LEU A 184 -11.38 8.81 -16.23
C LEU A 184 -11.14 8.73 -17.73
N GLY A 185 -10.40 9.68 -18.30
CA GLY A 185 -9.94 9.65 -19.68
C GLY A 185 -9.08 8.44 -20.00
N LEU A 186 -8.10 8.13 -19.12
CA LEU A 186 -7.26 6.92 -19.25
C LEU A 186 -8.09 5.64 -19.22
N VAL A 187 -8.99 5.47 -18.25
CA VAL A 187 -9.86 4.29 -18.17
C VAL A 187 -10.65 4.11 -19.45
N GLN A 188 -11.18 5.20 -20.03
CA GLN A 188 -11.92 5.16 -21.29
C GLN A 188 -11.02 4.74 -22.46
N GLU A 189 -9.80 5.29 -22.56
CA GLU A 189 -8.84 4.94 -23.61
C GLU A 189 -8.44 3.47 -23.53
N LEU A 190 -8.20 2.97 -22.32
CA LEU A 190 -7.74 1.59 -22.08
C LEU A 190 -8.83 0.52 -22.32
N THR A 191 -10.05 0.92 -22.69
CA THR A 191 -11.06 0.00 -23.24
C THR A 191 -10.85 -0.31 -24.73
N ARG A 192 -9.94 0.38 -25.40
CA ARG A 192 -9.63 0.22 -26.82
C ARG A 192 -8.48 -0.77 -27.07
N ALA A 193 -8.21 -1.01 -28.33
CA ALA A 193 -7.03 -1.77 -28.75
C ALA A 193 -5.75 -0.92 -28.71
N MET A 194 -4.62 -1.59 -28.51
CA MET A 194 -3.30 -0.94 -28.67
C MET A 194 -3.05 -0.55 -30.15
N PRO A 195 -2.27 0.51 -30.41
CA PRO A 195 -1.59 1.39 -29.46
C PRO A 195 -2.53 2.38 -28.79
N PHE A 196 -2.21 2.76 -27.55
CA PHE A 196 -2.98 3.75 -26.80
C PHE A 196 -2.48 5.18 -27.04
N GLU A 197 -3.40 6.12 -27.06
CA GLU A 197 -3.11 7.54 -27.18
C GLU A 197 -3.37 8.30 -25.88
N LEU A 198 -2.73 9.46 -25.74
CA LEU A 198 -2.98 10.35 -24.62
C LEU A 198 -4.38 10.98 -24.75
N PRO A 199 -5.31 10.78 -23.79
CA PRO A 199 -6.72 11.14 -23.98
C PRO A 199 -7.01 12.60 -24.33
N HIS A 200 -6.10 13.52 -24.02
CA HIS A 200 -6.29 14.97 -24.24
C HIS A 200 -5.37 15.56 -25.32
N VAL A 201 -4.57 14.74 -25.98
CA VAL A 201 -3.69 15.21 -27.08
C VAL A 201 -3.75 14.19 -28.21
N ALA A 202 -4.50 14.49 -29.25
CA ALA A 202 -4.68 13.59 -30.38
C ALA A 202 -3.35 13.26 -31.07
N GLY A 203 -3.15 11.99 -31.39
CA GLY A 203 -1.95 11.49 -32.06
C GLY A 203 -0.72 11.31 -31.16
N GLU A 204 -0.79 11.68 -29.89
CA GLU A 204 0.31 11.47 -28.94
C GLU A 204 0.18 10.10 -28.27
N ALA A 205 1.27 9.31 -28.29
CA ALA A 205 1.31 8.01 -27.66
C ALA A 205 1.19 8.13 -26.14
N LEU A 206 0.40 7.26 -25.51
CA LEU A 206 0.25 7.22 -24.07
C LEU A 206 1.56 6.79 -23.39
N ARG A 207 2.15 7.69 -22.63
CA ARG A 207 3.37 7.49 -21.84
C ARG A 207 3.10 7.76 -20.37
N TYR A 208 2.51 6.77 -19.73
CA TYR A 208 2.09 6.86 -18.32
C TYR A 208 2.05 5.47 -17.68
N HIS A 209 2.15 5.40 -16.37
CA HIS A 209 1.97 4.16 -15.59
C HIS A 209 0.48 3.88 -15.39
N TYR A 210 -0.15 3.23 -16.34
CA TYR A 210 -1.60 3.10 -16.49
C TYR A 210 -2.21 1.72 -16.10
N LEU A 211 -1.43 0.76 -15.53
CA LEU A 211 -1.98 -0.58 -15.28
C LEU A 211 -3.07 -0.62 -14.20
N SER A 212 -3.12 0.37 -13.30
CA SER A 212 -4.26 0.56 -12.39
C SER A 212 -5.54 0.92 -13.15
N ASP A 213 -5.42 1.82 -14.11
CA ASP A 213 -6.55 2.26 -14.94
C ASP A 213 -6.99 1.15 -15.88
N ALA A 214 -6.04 0.31 -16.34
CA ALA A 214 -6.32 -0.91 -17.09
C ALA A 214 -7.15 -1.93 -16.31
N HIS A 215 -6.90 -2.11 -14.99
CA HIS A 215 -7.75 -2.92 -14.12
C HIS A 215 -9.18 -2.35 -14.07
N ILE A 216 -9.32 -1.03 -13.90
CA ILE A 216 -10.63 -0.37 -13.84
C ILE A 216 -11.36 -0.50 -15.20
N ALA A 217 -10.64 -0.33 -16.31
CA ALA A 217 -11.15 -0.55 -17.66
C ALA A 217 -11.60 -2.01 -17.88
N SER A 218 -10.80 -2.98 -17.41
CA SER A 218 -11.14 -4.41 -17.45
C SER A 218 -12.44 -4.70 -16.71
N GLY A 219 -12.57 -4.17 -15.49
CA GLY A 219 -13.79 -4.29 -14.70
C GLY A 219 -15.02 -3.71 -15.44
N SER A 220 -14.86 -2.55 -16.09
CA SER A 220 -15.91 -1.95 -16.92
C SER A 220 -16.26 -2.82 -18.13
N MET A 221 -15.28 -3.29 -18.89
CA MET A 221 -15.49 -4.13 -20.08
C MET A 221 -16.14 -5.49 -19.76
N ILE A 222 -15.72 -6.12 -18.67
CA ILE A 222 -16.23 -7.44 -18.27
C ILE A 222 -17.67 -7.32 -17.77
N THR A 223 -17.99 -6.29 -16.98
CA THR A 223 -19.29 -6.12 -16.33
C THR A 223 -20.30 -5.35 -17.17
N GLY A 224 -19.84 -4.56 -18.13
CA GLY A 224 -20.66 -3.59 -18.87
C GLY A 224 -21.07 -2.37 -18.02
N ILE A 225 -20.46 -2.15 -16.85
CA ILE A 225 -20.71 -0.98 -16.00
C ILE A 225 -19.90 0.20 -16.53
N SER A 226 -20.49 1.40 -16.47
CA SER A 226 -19.81 2.64 -16.89
C SER A 226 -18.43 2.79 -16.23
N PRO A 227 -17.37 3.16 -16.98
CA PRO A 227 -16.05 3.44 -16.43
C PRO A 227 -16.07 4.40 -15.24
N ALA A 228 -16.92 5.42 -15.28
CA ALA A 228 -17.07 6.38 -14.19
C ALA A 228 -17.59 5.73 -12.90
N VAL A 229 -18.55 4.82 -12.98
CA VAL A 229 -19.09 4.11 -11.80
C VAL A 229 -18.02 3.17 -11.23
N VAL A 230 -17.28 2.45 -12.08
CA VAL A 230 -16.22 1.57 -11.63
C VAL A 230 -15.11 2.39 -10.95
N LEU A 231 -14.60 3.45 -11.61
CA LEU A 231 -13.55 4.32 -11.09
C LEU A 231 -13.96 5.02 -9.79
N LEU A 232 -15.15 5.63 -9.75
CA LEU A 232 -15.54 6.50 -8.64
C LEU A 232 -16.19 5.75 -7.47
N ARG A 233 -16.58 4.46 -7.63
CA ARG A 233 -17.33 3.74 -6.60
C ARG A 233 -16.83 2.33 -6.29
N LEU A 234 -16.55 1.50 -7.30
CA LEU A 234 -16.54 0.06 -7.10
C LEU A 234 -15.16 -0.54 -6.82
N TRP A 235 -14.13 -0.12 -7.54
CA TRP A 235 -12.80 -0.77 -7.53
C TRP A 235 -12.03 -0.58 -6.21
N LEU A 236 -12.16 0.57 -5.56
CA LEU A 236 -11.26 1.05 -4.51
C LEU A 236 -11.23 0.11 -3.28
N VAL A 237 -12.40 -0.16 -2.69
CA VAL A 237 -12.46 -0.91 -1.42
C VAL A 237 -12.05 -2.36 -1.56
N PRO A 238 -12.48 -3.10 -2.60
CA PRO A 238 -12.01 -4.47 -2.79
C PRO A 238 -10.49 -4.56 -2.99
N VAL A 239 -9.89 -3.64 -3.74
CA VAL A 239 -8.43 -3.56 -3.92
C VAL A 239 -7.72 -3.28 -2.59
N VAL A 240 -8.19 -2.29 -1.82
CA VAL A 240 -7.63 -1.98 -0.50
C VAL A 240 -7.83 -3.15 0.47
N GLY A 241 -9.00 -3.79 0.46
CA GLY A 241 -9.26 -5.00 1.26
C GLY A 241 -8.28 -6.13 0.95
N THR A 242 -7.95 -6.31 -0.34
CA THR A 242 -6.93 -7.28 -0.77
C THR A 242 -5.55 -6.91 -0.23
N ALA A 243 -5.13 -5.65 -0.35
CA ALA A 243 -3.86 -5.18 0.21
C ALA A 243 -3.80 -5.34 1.74
N ALA A 244 -4.92 -5.09 2.45
CA ALA A 244 -5.02 -5.28 3.89
C ALA A 244 -4.84 -6.75 4.31
N LEU A 245 -5.44 -7.69 3.57
CA LEU A 245 -5.26 -9.12 3.80
C LEU A 245 -3.82 -9.58 3.53
N LEU A 246 -3.15 -9.02 2.50
CA LEU A 246 -1.74 -9.29 2.24
C LEU A 246 -0.85 -8.77 3.37
N ALA A 247 -1.05 -7.53 3.81
CA ALA A 247 -0.30 -6.96 4.94
C ALA A 247 -0.49 -7.78 6.22
N ALA A 248 -1.73 -8.22 6.49
CA ALA A 248 -2.04 -9.08 7.62
C ALA A 248 -1.32 -10.44 7.55
N GLY A 249 -1.33 -11.09 6.38
CA GLY A 249 -0.64 -12.36 6.16
C GLY A 249 0.87 -12.22 6.32
N LEU A 250 1.47 -11.16 5.78
CA LEU A 250 2.90 -10.88 5.92
C LEU A 250 3.30 -10.62 7.37
N ALA A 251 2.54 -9.77 8.08
CA ALA A 251 2.83 -9.45 9.49
C ALA A 251 2.74 -10.69 10.38
N ARG A 252 1.73 -11.54 10.17
CA ARG A 252 1.59 -12.81 10.88
C ARG A 252 2.76 -13.76 10.61
N ASP A 253 3.16 -13.92 9.35
CA ASP A 253 4.24 -14.83 8.98
C ASP A 253 5.61 -14.41 9.49
N LEU A 254 5.86 -13.10 9.51
CA LEU A 254 7.13 -12.55 9.96
C LEU A 254 7.24 -12.58 11.49
N SER A 255 6.17 -12.21 12.17
CA SER A 255 6.14 -12.12 13.63
C SER A 255 5.87 -13.45 14.35
N GLY A 256 5.24 -14.41 13.66
CA GLY A 256 4.69 -15.62 14.28
C GLY A 256 3.47 -15.35 15.18
N SER A 257 2.95 -14.12 15.20
CA SER A 257 1.85 -13.71 16.08
C SER A 257 0.55 -13.49 15.30
N VAL A 258 -0.51 -14.15 15.74
CA VAL A 258 -1.82 -14.10 15.07
C VAL A 258 -2.42 -12.69 15.10
N TRP A 259 -2.29 -11.95 16.21
CA TRP A 259 -2.84 -10.60 16.34
C TRP A 259 -2.11 -9.55 15.47
N ALA A 260 -0.86 -9.84 15.06
CA ALA A 260 -0.10 -8.94 14.21
C ALA A 260 -0.80 -8.67 12.87
N GLY A 261 -1.59 -9.62 12.36
CA GLY A 261 -2.34 -9.46 11.12
C GLY A 261 -3.33 -8.30 11.15
N PRO A 262 -4.36 -8.33 12.01
CA PRO A 262 -5.35 -7.25 12.10
C PRO A 262 -4.73 -5.87 12.41
N VAL A 263 -3.71 -5.83 13.27
CA VAL A 263 -3.02 -4.57 13.60
C VAL A 263 -2.29 -4.00 12.39
N ALA A 264 -1.57 -4.84 11.65
CA ALA A 264 -0.90 -4.40 10.42
C ALA A 264 -1.89 -3.94 9.35
N ALA A 265 -2.99 -4.69 9.16
CA ALA A 265 -4.04 -4.33 8.22
C ALA A 265 -4.65 -2.95 8.51
N LEU A 266 -4.94 -2.66 9.79
CA LEU A 266 -5.47 -1.37 10.20
C LEU A 266 -4.42 -0.26 10.05
N ALA A 267 -3.25 -0.44 10.65
CA ALA A 267 -2.23 0.59 10.73
C ALA A 267 -1.58 0.90 9.37
N ALA A 268 -1.50 -0.07 8.45
CA ALA A 268 -0.93 0.13 7.12
C ALA A 268 -1.72 1.14 6.27
N PHE A 269 -3.05 1.20 6.45
CA PHE A 269 -3.92 1.97 5.57
C PHE A 269 -4.64 3.14 6.26
N ILE A 270 -4.76 3.14 7.58
CA ILE A 270 -5.51 4.15 8.33
C ILE A 270 -4.70 4.76 9.47
N GLY A 271 -3.67 4.08 9.95
CA GLY A 271 -2.84 4.52 11.08
C GLY A 271 -2.06 5.83 10.87
N ALA A 272 -2.21 6.44 9.70
CA ALA A 272 -1.66 7.75 9.41
C ALA A 272 -2.43 8.91 10.07
N GLY A 273 -3.61 8.64 10.60
CA GLY A 273 -4.45 9.66 11.23
C GLY A 273 -3.94 10.18 12.58
N VAL A 274 -2.83 9.64 13.11
CA VAL A 274 -2.08 10.26 14.21
C VAL A 274 -1.15 11.34 13.67
N THR A 275 -1.58 12.04 12.64
CA THR A 275 -0.86 13.22 12.22
C THR A 275 -1.17 14.34 13.16
N LEU A 276 -0.12 14.87 13.70
CA LEU A 276 -0.04 16.12 14.42
C LEU A 276 -0.51 17.26 13.50
N GLY A 277 -1.82 17.35 13.29
CA GLY A 277 -2.43 18.34 12.45
C GLY A 277 -1.79 18.43 11.07
N SER A 278 -2.57 18.43 10.06
CA SER A 278 -2.04 18.48 8.70
C SER A 278 -2.10 19.90 8.13
N PRO A 279 -1.10 20.72 8.34
CA PRO A 279 -0.76 21.68 7.31
C PRO A 279 0.06 21.03 6.22
N VAL A 280 0.39 19.74 6.38
CA VAL A 280 1.33 19.01 5.56
C VAL A 280 0.56 17.93 4.84
N GLY A 281 -0.42 18.29 4.02
CA GLY A 281 -1.05 17.37 3.05
C GLY A 281 -0.03 16.70 2.13
N ALA A 282 1.20 17.13 2.22
CA ALA A 282 2.37 16.63 1.55
C ALA A 282 3.18 15.61 2.36
N SER A 283 2.78 15.25 3.56
CA SER A 283 3.59 14.36 4.42
C SER A 283 3.58 12.89 3.99
N GLY A 284 2.76 12.52 3.01
CA GLY A 284 2.61 11.11 2.63
C GLY A 284 2.00 10.27 3.74
N GLU A 285 1.01 10.82 4.42
CA GLU A 285 0.44 10.23 5.62
C GLU A 285 -0.38 8.98 5.34
N MET A 286 -0.99 8.90 4.17
CA MET A 286 -1.81 7.78 3.77
C MET A 286 -1.36 7.16 2.46
N PRO A 287 -1.16 5.83 2.41
CA PRO A 287 -0.81 5.15 1.17
C PRO A 287 -1.98 5.04 0.19
N LEU A 288 -3.18 5.44 0.60
CA LEU A 288 -4.40 5.33 -0.19
C LEU A 288 -4.79 6.66 -0.80
N SER A 289 -5.20 6.63 -2.05
CA SER A 289 -5.77 7.78 -2.74
C SER A 289 -6.77 7.33 -3.80
N TYR A 290 -7.97 7.87 -3.77
CA TYR A 290 -8.94 7.68 -4.85
C TYR A 290 -8.60 8.55 -6.08
N ALA A 291 -7.95 9.68 -5.86
CA ALA A 291 -7.49 10.58 -6.92
C ALA A 291 -6.20 10.10 -7.61
N SER A 292 -5.54 9.09 -7.06
CA SER A 292 -4.39 8.42 -7.66
C SER A 292 -4.60 6.90 -7.61
N PRO A 293 -5.42 6.33 -8.51
CA PRO A 293 -5.67 4.89 -8.58
C PRO A 293 -4.38 4.08 -8.64
N SER A 294 -3.39 4.58 -9.34
CA SER A 294 -2.07 3.99 -9.49
C SER A 294 -1.39 3.74 -8.13
N GLN A 295 -1.45 4.70 -7.21
CA GLN A 295 -0.85 4.57 -5.88
C GLN A 295 -1.57 3.51 -5.04
N THR A 296 -2.89 3.48 -5.05
CA THR A 296 -3.67 2.51 -4.26
C THR A 296 -3.54 1.10 -4.83
N TYR A 297 -3.65 0.95 -6.15
CA TYR A 297 -3.58 -0.36 -6.81
C TYR A 297 -2.22 -1.03 -6.62
N VAL A 298 -1.11 -0.28 -6.74
CA VAL A 298 0.24 -0.86 -6.70
C VAL A 298 0.56 -1.54 -5.37
N LEU A 299 -0.14 -1.19 -4.29
CA LEU A 299 0.08 -1.81 -2.97
C LEU A 299 -0.19 -3.32 -2.98
N VAL A 300 -1.12 -3.79 -3.83
CA VAL A 300 -1.42 -5.22 -3.94
C VAL A 300 -0.26 -5.99 -4.57
N PRO A 301 0.18 -5.71 -5.81
CA PRO A 301 1.31 -6.42 -6.40
C PRO A 301 2.61 -6.20 -5.63
N LEU A 302 2.82 -5.02 -5.02
CA LEU A 302 4.02 -4.73 -4.22
C LEU A 302 4.10 -5.61 -2.95
N LEU A 303 3.00 -5.74 -2.20
CA LEU A 303 2.97 -6.57 -0.99
C LEU A 303 3.10 -8.06 -1.33
N LEU A 304 2.46 -8.53 -2.41
CA LEU A 304 2.62 -9.90 -2.89
C LEU A 304 4.07 -10.16 -3.31
N LEU A 305 4.68 -9.24 -4.06
CA LEU A 305 6.08 -9.32 -4.47
C LEU A 305 7.03 -9.30 -3.25
N ALA A 306 6.80 -8.39 -2.29
CA ALA A 306 7.60 -8.32 -1.07
C ALA A 306 7.59 -9.65 -0.32
N GLY A 307 6.44 -10.33 -0.23
CA GLY A 307 6.33 -11.67 0.35
C GLY A 307 7.19 -12.71 -0.36
N LEU A 308 7.21 -12.70 -1.71
CA LEU A 308 8.07 -13.59 -2.49
C LEU A 308 9.56 -13.29 -2.28
N ILE A 309 9.93 -12.01 -2.25
CA ILE A 309 11.34 -11.61 -2.02
C ILE A 309 11.79 -11.94 -0.60
N ILE A 310 10.91 -11.81 0.42
CA ILE A 310 11.17 -12.28 1.78
C ILE A 310 11.51 -13.79 1.79
N ASP A 311 10.75 -14.60 1.07
CA ASP A 311 11.04 -16.03 0.95
C ASP A 311 12.41 -16.28 0.28
N VAL A 312 12.71 -15.56 -0.80
CA VAL A 312 14.01 -15.66 -1.51
C VAL A 312 15.17 -15.33 -0.58
N VAL A 313 15.12 -14.22 0.16
CA VAL A 313 16.25 -13.81 1.03
C VAL A 313 16.40 -14.72 2.25
N ARG A 314 15.32 -15.35 2.71
CA ARG A 314 15.34 -16.39 3.76
C ARG A 314 15.76 -17.77 3.25
N GLY A 315 16.08 -17.91 1.94
CA GLY A 315 16.49 -19.17 1.34
C GLY A 315 15.34 -20.16 1.11
N ARG A 316 14.10 -19.73 1.17
CA ARG A 316 12.93 -20.55 0.86
C ARG A 316 12.75 -20.64 -0.66
N SER A 317 12.53 -21.85 -1.17
CA SER A 317 12.31 -22.04 -2.61
C SER A 317 10.98 -21.46 -3.07
N LEU A 318 11.01 -20.70 -4.14
CA LEU A 318 9.79 -20.27 -4.84
C LEU A 318 9.23 -21.35 -5.77
N GLY A 319 10.05 -22.34 -6.17
CA GLY A 319 9.62 -23.40 -7.08
C GLY A 319 8.97 -22.84 -8.35
N ARG A 320 7.73 -23.26 -8.61
CA ARG A 320 6.95 -22.82 -9.79
C ARG A 320 6.51 -21.35 -9.75
N ALA A 321 6.66 -20.67 -8.62
CA ALA A 321 6.27 -19.27 -8.48
C ALA A 321 7.36 -18.27 -8.90
N TRP A 322 8.55 -18.70 -9.31
CA TRP A 322 9.61 -17.82 -9.79
C TRP A 322 9.16 -16.84 -10.88
N PRO A 323 8.35 -17.21 -11.88
CA PRO A 323 7.88 -16.28 -12.90
C PRO A 323 7.05 -15.11 -12.34
N LEU A 324 6.46 -15.26 -11.14
CA LEU A 324 5.74 -14.16 -10.50
C LEU A 324 6.66 -12.99 -10.15
N VAL A 325 7.95 -13.21 -9.89
CA VAL A 325 8.89 -12.14 -9.49
C VAL A 325 9.04 -11.09 -10.59
N PRO A 326 9.50 -11.41 -11.82
CA PRO A 326 9.62 -10.42 -12.87
C PRO A 326 8.26 -9.86 -13.32
N VAL A 327 7.19 -10.67 -13.35
CA VAL A 327 5.86 -10.23 -13.78
C VAL A 327 5.27 -9.23 -12.79
N LEU A 328 5.32 -9.51 -11.48
CA LEU A 328 4.88 -8.56 -10.46
C LEU A 328 5.76 -7.30 -10.44
N GLY A 329 7.07 -7.45 -10.67
CA GLY A 329 7.97 -6.31 -10.84
C GLY A 329 7.53 -5.39 -11.99
N LEU A 330 7.21 -5.96 -13.15
CA LEU A 330 6.73 -5.21 -14.31
C LEU A 330 5.36 -4.56 -14.04
N ILE A 331 4.45 -5.26 -13.35
CA ILE A 331 3.16 -4.68 -12.96
C ILE A 331 3.34 -3.54 -11.96
N CYS A 332 4.24 -3.67 -10.97
CA CYS A 332 4.55 -2.56 -10.06
C CYS A 332 5.07 -1.34 -10.84
N ALA A 333 5.99 -1.54 -11.78
CA ALA A 333 6.53 -0.45 -12.60
C ALA A 333 5.46 0.19 -13.50
N GLY A 334 4.55 -0.59 -14.07
CA GLY A 334 3.48 -0.11 -14.94
C GLY A 334 2.25 0.41 -14.20
N ALA A 335 2.06 0.05 -12.91
CA ALA A 335 1.02 0.60 -12.07
C ALA A 335 1.46 1.91 -11.39
N LYS A 336 2.68 1.94 -10.81
CA LYS A 336 3.28 3.13 -10.19
C LYS A 336 4.80 2.99 -10.17
N SER A 337 5.49 3.70 -11.04
CA SER A 337 6.94 3.57 -11.23
C SER A 337 7.76 3.83 -9.96
N SER A 338 7.25 4.62 -9.01
CA SER A 338 7.91 4.93 -7.74
C SER A 338 7.90 3.77 -6.73
N ALA A 339 7.07 2.73 -6.91
CA ALA A 339 6.90 1.67 -5.91
C ALA A 339 8.03 0.63 -5.91
N LEU A 340 8.60 0.33 -7.09
CA LEU A 340 9.59 -0.73 -7.24
C LEU A 340 11.01 -0.33 -6.79
N PRO A 341 11.53 0.89 -7.04
CA PRO A 341 12.88 1.28 -6.66
C PRO A 341 13.22 1.10 -5.18
N PRO A 342 12.37 1.45 -4.21
CA PRO A 342 12.65 1.20 -2.80
C PRO A 342 12.83 -0.29 -2.47
N LEU A 343 12.04 -1.18 -3.05
CA LEU A 343 12.16 -2.63 -2.85
C LEU A 343 13.46 -3.17 -3.46
N ILE A 344 13.84 -2.69 -4.64
CA ILE A 344 15.14 -3.02 -5.27
C ILE A 344 16.30 -2.57 -4.37
N ALA A 345 16.22 -1.37 -3.83
CA ALA A 345 17.25 -0.84 -2.92
C ALA A 345 17.33 -1.65 -1.61
N GLY A 346 16.19 -2.04 -1.03
CA GLY A 346 16.14 -2.92 0.13
C GLY A 346 16.77 -4.30 -0.14
N LEU A 347 16.48 -4.88 -1.30
CA LEU A 347 17.10 -6.14 -1.72
C LEU A 347 18.62 -5.97 -1.97
N GLY A 348 19.03 -4.87 -2.58
CA GLY A 348 20.44 -4.50 -2.77
C GLY A 348 21.18 -4.36 -1.42
N LEU A 349 20.59 -3.65 -0.46
CA LEU A 349 21.13 -3.54 0.89
C LEU A 349 21.27 -4.93 1.54
N THR A 350 20.27 -5.78 1.40
CA THR A 350 20.30 -7.16 1.91
C THR A 350 21.46 -7.95 1.27
N ALA A 351 21.66 -7.82 -0.04
CA ALA A 351 22.77 -8.46 -0.75
C ALA A 351 24.14 -7.96 -0.25
N VAL A 352 24.29 -6.65 -0.02
CA VAL A 352 25.49 -6.06 0.58
C VAL A 352 25.75 -6.62 1.98
N VAL A 353 24.71 -6.72 2.82
CA VAL A 353 24.85 -7.30 4.17
C VAL A 353 25.23 -8.78 4.12
N PHE A 354 24.69 -9.57 3.19
CA PHE A 354 25.12 -10.96 2.97
C PHE A 354 26.58 -11.03 2.59
N TRP A 355 26.99 -10.21 1.61
CA TRP A 355 28.37 -10.18 1.17
C TRP A 355 29.32 -9.76 2.31
N TRP A 356 28.96 -8.74 3.06
CA TRP A 356 29.80 -8.26 4.17
C TRP A 356 29.96 -9.31 5.27
N ARG A 357 28.87 -9.99 5.65
CA ARG A 357 28.87 -10.96 6.75
C ARG A 357 29.39 -12.35 6.37
N LYS A 358 29.03 -12.82 5.18
CA LYS A 358 29.28 -14.20 4.74
C LYS A 358 30.22 -14.30 3.55
N ARG A 359 30.71 -13.17 3.01
CA ARG A 359 31.50 -13.06 1.77
C ARG A 359 30.85 -13.75 0.56
N GLN A 360 29.56 -14.00 0.64
CA GLN A 360 28.77 -14.65 -0.41
C GLN A 360 27.38 -14.03 -0.43
N VAL A 361 26.83 -13.86 -1.64
CA VAL A 361 25.43 -13.47 -1.84
C VAL A 361 24.70 -14.68 -2.42
N PRO A 362 23.55 -15.09 -1.84
CA PRO A 362 22.79 -16.20 -2.37
C PRO A 362 22.37 -15.95 -3.82
N ARG A 363 22.66 -16.91 -4.72
CA ARG A 363 22.28 -16.81 -6.15
C ARG A 363 20.82 -16.41 -6.36
N PRO A 364 19.82 -16.98 -5.62
CA PRO A 364 18.42 -16.58 -5.77
C PRO A 364 18.18 -15.08 -5.51
N ALA A 365 18.90 -14.46 -4.56
CA ALA A 365 18.79 -13.03 -4.27
C ALA A 365 19.34 -12.18 -5.43
N LEU A 366 20.47 -12.60 -6.04
CA LEU A 366 21.03 -11.94 -7.22
C LEU A 366 20.11 -12.06 -8.44
N VAL A 367 19.53 -13.26 -8.65
CA VAL A 367 18.55 -13.47 -9.72
C VAL A 367 17.31 -12.59 -9.52
N ALA A 368 16.79 -12.52 -8.28
CA ALA A 368 15.67 -11.64 -7.97
C ALA A 368 16.01 -10.16 -8.23
N LEU A 369 17.21 -9.71 -7.82
CA LEU A 369 17.66 -8.34 -8.07
C LEU A 369 17.76 -8.05 -9.57
N ALA A 370 18.33 -8.98 -10.35
CA ALA A 370 18.42 -8.85 -11.80
C ALA A 370 17.03 -8.83 -12.46
N CYS A 371 16.12 -9.72 -12.04
CA CYS A 371 14.73 -9.74 -12.52
C CYS A 371 13.99 -8.43 -12.24
N LEU A 372 14.13 -7.88 -11.03
CA LEU A 372 13.47 -6.61 -10.66
C LEU A 372 14.11 -5.42 -11.37
N GLY A 373 15.44 -5.41 -11.54
CA GLY A 373 16.14 -4.40 -12.33
C GLY A 373 15.71 -4.42 -13.80
N ALA A 374 15.62 -5.61 -14.40
CA ALA A 374 15.12 -5.78 -15.76
C ALA A 374 13.64 -5.37 -15.89
N ALA A 375 12.79 -5.75 -14.93
CA ALA A 375 11.39 -5.35 -14.89
C ALA A 375 11.23 -3.83 -14.78
N MET A 376 12.06 -3.18 -13.97
CA MET A 376 12.10 -1.71 -13.85
C MET A 376 12.51 -1.04 -15.15
N ALA A 377 13.59 -1.51 -15.79
CA ALA A 377 14.08 -0.97 -17.06
C ALA A 377 13.04 -1.15 -18.18
N LEU A 378 12.44 -2.34 -18.26
CA LEU A 378 11.37 -2.63 -19.22
C LEU A 378 10.13 -1.78 -18.95
N GLY A 379 9.71 -1.66 -17.68
CA GLY A 379 8.58 -0.82 -17.29
C GLY A 379 8.81 0.65 -17.62
N PHE A 380 10.02 1.16 -17.40
CA PHE A 380 10.40 2.51 -17.78
C PHE A 380 10.28 2.72 -19.31
N ARG A 381 10.72 1.75 -20.10
CA ARG A 381 10.64 1.79 -21.57
C ARG A 381 9.20 1.71 -22.07
N LEU A 382 8.40 0.81 -21.51
CA LEU A 382 7.03 0.53 -21.98
C LEU A 382 6.03 1.62 -21.54
N PHE A 383 6.14 2.08 -20.31
CA PHE A 383 5.13 2.96 -19.72
C PHE A 383 5.56 4.42 -19.67
N ALA A 384 6.83 4.72 -19.33
CA ALA A 384 7.30 6.10 -19.25
C ALA A 384 7.91 6.63 -20.56
N GLY A 385 8.00 5.80 -21.59
CA GLY A 385 8.56 6.20 -22.89
C GLY A 385 10.02 6.64 -22.85
N GLY A 386 10.77 6.27 -21.81
CA GLY A 386 12.15 6.69 -21.61
C GLY A 386 12.31 8.09 -21.01
N GLY A 387 11.19 8.82 -20.78
CA GLY A 387 11.20 10.18 -20.26
C GLY A 387 10.67 10.30 -18.83
N ALA A 388 11.51 10.05 -17.81
CA ALA A 388 11.21 10.48 -16.43
C ALA A 388 11.70 11.91 -16.18
N GLY A 389 11.63 12.77 -17.20
CA GLY A 389 12.29 14.07 -17.24
C GLY A 389 11.85 15.12 -16.21
N THR A 390 10.95 14.75 -15.30
CA THR A 390 10.43 15.64 -14.27
C THR A 390 11.06 15.47 -12.89
N LEU A 391 11.75 14.35 -12.62
CA LEU A 391 12.47 14.14 -11.38
C LEU A 391 13.87 14.77 -11.47
N ARG A 392 14.20 15.62 -10.50
CA ARG A 392 15.52 16.23 -10.34
C ARG A 392 16.08 15.93 -8.96
N VAL A 393 17.40 15.94 -8.83
CA VAL A 393 18.07 15.77 -7.55
C VAL A 393 18.11 17.11 -6.84
N GLN A 394 17.48 17.19 -5.69
CA GLN A 394 17.59 18.31 -4.75
C GLN A 394 17.37 17.76 -3.34
N ALA A 395 18.41 17.79 -2.51
CA ALA A 395 18.29 17.35 -1.13
C ALA A 395 17.30 18.24 -0.37
N LEU A 396 16.49 17.63 0.49
CA LEU A 396 15.45 18.29 1.28
C LEU A 396 14.31 18.93 0.44
N ALA A 397 14.14 18.52 -0.82
CA ALA A 397 13.15 19.09 -1.74
C ALA A 397 11.71 19.08 -1.20
N LEU A 398 11.36 18.13 -0.32
CA LEU A 398 10.03 18.07 0.30
C LEU A 398 9.70 19.34 1.10
N LEU A 399 10.69 20.08 1.59
CA LEU A 399 10.50 21.33 2.35
C LEU A 399 9.71 22.38 1.56
N HIS A 400 9.82 22.40 0.23
CA HIS A 400 9.04 23.32 -0.62
C HIS A 400 7.53 23.20 -0.41
N PHE A 401 7.08 22.00 -0.05
CA PHE A 401 5.66 21.66 0.07
C PHE A 401 5.18 21.65 1.51
N ILE A 402 6.04 22.02 2.46
CA ILE A 402 5.71 22.08 3.88
C ILE A 402 5.48 23.52 4.27
N ALA A 403 4.21 23.87 4.51
CA ALA A 403 3.79 25.24 4.75
C ALA A 403 4.66 26.02 5.76
N PRO A 404 5.00 25.51 6.96
CA PRO A 404 5.87 26.22 7.88
C PRO A 404 7.21 26.65 7.28
N TYR A 405 7.80 25.82 6.42
CA TYR A 405 9.05 26.15 5.75
C TYR A 405 8.83 27.13 4.60
N SER A 406 7.90 26.79 3.69
CA SER A 406 7.67 27.58 2.48
C SER A 406 7.12 28.98 2.75
N GLU A 407 6.32 29.14 3.81
CA GLU A 407 5.78 30.44 4.23
C GLU A 407 6.82 31.31 4.96
N THR A 408 7.80 30.70 5.64
CA THR A 408 8.82 31.43 6.40
C THR A 408 10.04 31.80 5.56
N LEU A 409 10.53 30.89 4.75
CA LEU A 409 11.77 31.03 3.99
C LEU A 409 11.54 31.19 2.47
N GLY A 410 10.29 31.06 2.03
CA GLY A 410 9.91 31.11 0.64
C GLY A 410 10.17 29.82 -0.12
N THR A 411 9.53 29.73 -1.28
CA THR A 411 9.68 28.56 -2.21
C THR A 411 10.71 28.84 -3.31
N GLY A 412 11.20 30.11 -3.41
CA GLY A 412 12.00 30.58 -4.53
C GLY A 412 11.18 30.78 -5.82
N ASP A 413 11.74 31.46 -6.78
CA ASP A 413 11.09 31.86 -8.04
C ASP A 413 11.09 30.75 -9.09
N GLY A 414 10.83 29.50 -8.74
CA GLY A 414 10.81 28.47 -9.75
C GLY A 414 10.35 27.10 -9.30
N ILE A 415 9.57 26.47 -10.15
CA ILE A 415 9.15 25.07 -10.01
C ILE A 415 10.35 24.12 -10.15
N TRP A 416 11.44 24.58 -10.78
CA TRP A 416 12.63 23.79 -11.07
C TRP A 416 13.82 24.21 -10.22
N PRO A 417 14.46 23.29 -9.51
CA PRO A 417 15.60 23.61 -8.68
C PRO A 417 16.78 24.04 -9.56
N SER A 418 17.29 25.22 -9.29
CA SER A 418 18.59 25.68 -9.80
C SER A 418 19.74 25.33 -8.87
N ALA A 419 19.44 24.92 -7.64
CA ALA A 419 20.41 24.64 -6.58
C ALA A 419 20.20 23.23 -5.97
N PRO A 420 21.27 22.62 -5.39
CA PRO A 420 21.20 21.31 -4.76
C PRO A 420 20.37 21.26 -3.46
N LEU A 421 20.06 22.42 -2.88
CA LEU A 421 19.23 22.61 -1.67
C LEU A 421 18.08 23.57 -1.95
N PRO A 422 16.94 23.48 -1.23
CA PRO A 422 15.85 24.43 -1.34
C PRO A 422 16.29 25.86 -1.03
N PRO A 423 15.67 26.87 -1.65
CA PRO A 423 15.86 28.27 -1.29
C PRO A 423 15.62 28.50 0.21
N GLY A 424 16.30 29.49 0.76
CA GLY A 424 16.17 29.86 2.18
C GLY A 424 17.04 29.05 3.13
N ILE A 425 17.57 27.88 2.77
CA ILE A 425 18.53 27.17 3.62
C ILE A 425 19.85 27.93 3.63
N ASN A 426 20.41 28.27 2.46
CA ASN A 426 21.67 28.97 2.35
C ASN A 426 21.53 30.46 2.73
N ASP A 427 20.47 31.11 2.26
CA ASP A 427 20.25 32.55 2.45
C ASP A 427 19.76 32.87 3.87
N GLY A 428 19.02 31.95 4.50
CA GLY A 428 18.53 32.06 5.87
C GLY A 428 19.57 31.75 6.95
N GLY A 429 20.78 31.36 6.58
CA GLY A 429 21.86 31.05 7.52
C GLY A 429 21.46 29.99 8.55
N LEU A 430 21.87 30.22 9.82
CA LEU A 430 21.56 29.28 10.91
C LEU A 430 20.05 29.06 11.11
N VAL A 431 19.24 30.11 10.98
CA VAL A 431 17.77 30.02 11.15
C VAL A 431 17.16 29.11 10.09
N GLY A 432 17.60 29.22 8.84
CA GLY A 432 17.14 28.35 7.74
C GLY A 432 17.46 26.87 8.02
N TRP A 433 18.63 26.56 8.49
CA TRP A 433 19.03 25.20 8.87
C TRP A 433 18.27 24.68 10.09
N LEU A 434 18.07 25.49 11.12
CA LEU A 434 17.31 25.09 12.32
C LEU A 434 15.85 24.80 11.97
N LEU A 435 15.24 25.60 11.10
CA LEU A 435 13.86 25.37 10.65
C LEU A 435 13.79 24.10 9.80
N ALA A 436 14.70 23.91 8.85
CA ALA A 436 14.77 22.70 8.05
C ALA A 436 14.93 21.45 8.93
N PHE A 437 15.84 21.49 9.90
CA PHE A 437 16.03 20.41 10.87
C PHE A 437 14.76 20.15 11.69
N ALA A 438 14.11 21.18 12.20
CA ALA A 438 12.88 21.06 13.00
C ALA A 438 11.76 20.38 12.18
N VAL A 439 11.60 20.77 10.91
CA VAL A 439 10.60 20.19 10.02
C VAL A 439 10.92 18.71 9.69
N VAL A 440 12.18 18.40 9.40
CA VAL A 440 12.61 17.00 9.16
C VAL A 440 12.42 16.15 10.42
N ALA A 441 12.83 16.64 11.57
CA ALA A 441 12.66 15.95 12.85
C ALA A 441 11.17 15.70 13.16
N TRP A 442 10.35 16.72 12.95
CA TRP A 442 8.90 16.58 13.09
C TRP A 442 8.32 15.53 12.13
N TRP A 443 8.73 15.53 10.85
CA TRP A 443 8.30 14.54 9.89
C TRP A 443 8.70 13.11 10.31
N VAL A 444 9.94 12.93 10.77
CA VAL A 444 10.42 11.63 11.30
C VAL A 444 9.58 11.18 12.49
N LEU A 445 9.27 12.07 13.42
CA LEU A 445 8.43 11.78 14.59
C LEU A 445 6.98 11.45 14.18
N ALA A 446 6.39 12.21 13.27
CA ALA A 446 5.06 11.95 12.74
C ALA A 446 4.96 10.60 12.03
N GLN A 447 6.05 10.15 11.42
CA GLN A 447 6.15 8.85 10.76
C GLN A 447 6.63 7.71 11.69
N ALA A 448 6.73 7.94 12.99
CA ALA A 448 7.23 6.95 13.95
C ALA A 448 6.62 5.54 13.81
N PRO A 449 5.31 5.35 13.58
CA PRO A 449 4.73 4.02 13.35
C PRO A 449 5.36 3.22 12.20
N ARG A 450 6.12 3.86 11.31
CA ARG A 450 6.82 3.22 10.18
C ARG A 450 8.29 2.97 10.48
N TRP A 451 8.87 3.67 11.49
CA TRP A 451 10.28 3.57 11.85
C TRP A 451 10.55 2.65 13.04
N VAL A 452 9.60 2.51 13.96
CA VAL A 452 9.76 1.70 15.19
C VAL A 452 10.24 0.28 14.89
N GLY A 453 9.79 -0.29 13.77
CA GLY A 453 10.26 -1.60 13.31
C GLY A 453 11.76 -1.71 13.05
N MET A 454 12.46 -0.60 12.85
CA MET A 454 13.92 -0.59 12.71
C MET A 454 14.65 -0.97 14.00
N SER A 455 13.99 -0.95 15.16
CA SER A 455 14.51 -1.50 16.41
C SER A 455 14.92 -2.97 16.31
N LEU A 456 14.35 -3.75 15.38
CA LEU A 456 14.79 -5.12 15.07
C LEU A 456 16.26 -5.19 14.61
N LEU A 457 16.81 -4.11 14.05
CA LEU A 457 18.23 -4.04 13.69
C LEU A 457 19.15 -3.95 14.91
N ALA A 458 18.65 -3.46 16.05
CA ALA A 458 19.40 -3.41 17.31
C ALA A 458 19.41 -4.77 18.02
N ASP A 459 18.40 -5.63 17.81
CA ASP A 459 18.33 -6.98 18.35
C ASP A 459 19.28 -7.91 17.56
N GLY A 460 20.28 -8.46 18.23
CA GLY A 460 21.29 -9.35 17.64
C GLY A 460 20.69 -10.60 16.95
N GLY A 461 19.64 -11.19 17.53
CA GLY A 461 18.94 -12.34 16.98
C GLY A 461 18.11 -11.98 15.72
N GLN A 462 17.35 -10.90 15.78
CA GLN A 462 16.53 -10.44 14.67
C GLN A 462 17.35 -9.84 13.53
N ARG A 463 18.43 -9.13 13.86
CA ARG A 463 19.40 -8.61 12.87
C ARG A 463 20.02 -9.71 12.01
N ALA A 464 20.01 -10.97 12.45
CA ALA A 464 20.47 -12.10 11.65
C ALA A 464 19.48 -12.50 10.55
N ASP A 465 18.19 -12.14 10.68
CA ASP A 465 17.17 -12.42 9.67
C ASP A 465 17.29 -11.44 8.48
N PRO A 466 17.54 -11.92 7.26
CA PRO A 466 17.70 -11.05 6.09
C PRO A 466 16.41 -10.27 5.73
N ALA A 467 15.24 -10.75 6.14
CA ALA A 467 13.99 -10.03 5.90
C ALA A 467 13.94 -8.68 6.66
N VAL A 468 14.62 -8.57 7.82
CA VAL A 468 14.71 -7.30 8.54
C VAL A 468 15.46 -6.26 7.70
N TRP A 469 16.59 -6.66 7.09
CA TRP A 469 17.38 -5.76 6.22
C TRP A 469 16.64 -5.37 4.95
N LEU A 470 15.92 -6.33 4.34
CA LEU A 470 15.08 -6.07 3.17
C LEU A 470 14.02 -5.00 3.47
N LEU A 471 13.23 -5.21 4.52
CA LEU A 471 12.12 -4.32 4.85
C LEU A 471 12.62 -2.97 5.35
N ALA A 472 13.62 -2.95 6.24
CA ALA A 472 14.25 -1.71 6.72
C ALA A 472 14.88 -0.92 5.58
N GLY A 473 15.63 -1.58 4.69
CA GLY A 473 16.23 -0.97 3.51
C GLY A 473 15.18 -0.40 2.54
N THR A 474 14.06 -1.11 2.36
CA THR A 474 12.94 -0.63 1.54
C THR A 474 12.34 0.66 2.12
N VAL A 475 12.10 0.70 3.43
CA VAL A 475 11.54 1.88 4.10
C VAL A 475 12.53 3.05 4.06
N LEU A 476 13.81 2.80 4.34
CA LEU A 476 14.86 3.84 4.28
C LEU A 476 14.99 4.41 2.86
N ALA A 477 14.97 3.55 1.84
CA ALA A 477 15.06 3.99 0.46
C ALA A 477 13.84 4.83 0.04
N GLY A 478 12.63 4.44 0.45
CA GLY A 478 11.42 5.23 0.19
C GLY A 478 11.48 6.61 0.82
N ALA A 479 11.97 6.71 2.06
CA ALA A 479 12.18 7.99 2.74
C ALA A 479 13.28 8.82 2.04
N ALA A 480 14.44 8.22 1.78
CA ALA A 480 15.56 8.91 1.17
C ALA A 480 15.18 9.49 -0.21
N THR A 481 14.52 8.69 -1.06
CA THR A 481 14.10 9.16 -2.38
C THR A 481 13.07 10.29 -2.30
N THR A 482 12.16 10.26 -1.33
CA THR A 482 11.19 11.33 -1.09
C THR A 482 11.87 12.66 -0.71
N TRP A 483 12.97 12.61 0.05
CA TRP A 483 13.69 13.78 0.49
C TRP A 483 14.80 14.25 -0.45
N VAL A 484 15.29 13.37 -1.33
CA VAL A 484 16.42 13.67 -2.25
C VAL A 484 15.95 14.10 -3.64
N PHE A 485 14.77 13.66 -4.05
CA PHE A 485 14.22 14.04 -5.35
C PHE A 485 13.20 15.17 -5.22
N GLN A 486 13.15 16.02 -6.25
CA GLN A 486 12.17 17.05 -6.43
C GLN A 486 11.32 16.74 -7.67
N HIS A 487 10.01 16.94 -7.55
CA HIS A 487 9.05 16.91 -8.64
C HIS A 487 8.10 18.12 -8.52
N PRO A 488 7.77 18.82 -9.60
CA PRO A 488 6.94 20.04 -9.55
C PRO A 488 5.58 19.85 -8.89
N SER A 489 4.96 18.67 -9.08
CA SER A 489 3.66 18.31 -8.48
C SER A 489 3.80 17.37 -7.26
N ILE A 490 4.90 17.47 -6.52
CA ILE A 490 5.17 16.67 -5.31
C ILE A 490 5.14 15.14 -5.50
N SER A 491 5.20 14.62 -6.71
CA SER A 491 5.07 13.18 -6.98
C SER A 491 6.17 12.32 -6.35
N GLN A 492 7.30 12.89 -5.91
CA GLN A 492 8.32 12.17 -5.13
C GLN A 492 7.77 11.56 -3.83
N ILE A 493 6.67 12.07 -3.29
CA ILE A 493 6.03 11.54 -2.09
C ILE A 493 5.53 10.10 -2.26
N TYR A 494 5.25 9.69 -3.49
CA TYR A 494 4.80 8.33 -3.78
C TYR A 494 5.84 7.26 -3.50
N PHE A 495 7.14 7.61 -3.44
CA PHE A 495 8.17 6.69 -2.95
C PHE A 495 7.93 6.32 -1.49
N TRP A 496 7.55 7.31 -0.65
CA TRP A 496 7.21 7.09 0.76
C TRP A 496 5.88 6.36 0.90
N MET A 497 4.83 6.83 0.23
CA MET A 497 3.50 6.24 0.31
C MET A 497 3.50 4.74 -0.05
N GLY A 498 4.30 4.33 -1.02
CA GLY A 498 4.45 2.93 -1.42
C GLY A 498 5.04 2.04 -0.32
N VAL A 499 5.93 2.57 0.52
CA VAL A 499 6.62 1.78 1.55
C VAL A 499 5.96 1.84 2.93
N ILE A 500 4.93 2.68 3.15
CA ILE A 500 4.20 2.76 4.41
C ILE A 500 3.71 1.39 4.90
N PRO A 501 3.01 0.58 4.09
CA PRO A 501 2.57 -0.74 4.54
C PRO A 501 3.72 -1.67 4.92
N VAL A 502 4.86 -1.56 4.23
CA VAL A 502 6.08 -2.33 4.53
C VAL A 502 6.66 -1.93 5.89
N GLY A 503 6.74 -0.62 6.17
CA GLY A 503 7.19 -0.09 7.45
C GLY A 503 6.29 -0.50 8.61
N VAL A 504 4.97 -0.49 8.40
CA VAL A 504 3.99 -0.92 9.41
C VAL A 504 4.10 -2.43 9.68
N VAL A 505 4.28 -3.25 8.65
CA VAL A 505 4.52 -4.70 8.82
C VAL A 505 5.79 -4.94 9.65
N LEU A 506 6.87 -4.22 9.37
CA LEU A 506 8.13 -4.31 10.14
C LEU A 506 7.93 -3.87 11.60
N THR A 507 7.20 -2.78 11.83
CA THR A 507 6.88 -2.27 13.17
C THR A 507 6.01 -3.26 13.94
N THR A 508 4.98 -3.82 13.31
CA THR A 508 4.11 -4.82 13.94
C THR A 508 4.89 -6.08 14.31
N TRP A 509 5.85 -6.49 13.47
CA TRP A 509 6.77 -7.57 13.80
C TRP A 509 7.63 -7.24 15.02
N SER A 510 8.21 -6.05 15.09
CA SER A 510 8.98 -5.60 16.25
C SER A 510 8.15 -5.63 17.54
N LEU A 511 6.94 -5.06 17.50
CA LEU A 511 6.03 -5.03 18.65
C LEU A 511 5.60 -6.43 19.10
N ALA A 512 5.39 -7.35 18.17
CA ALA A 512 5.07 -8.74 18.50
C ALA A 512 6.24 -9.44 19.22
N ARG A 513 7.47 -9.14 18.86
CA ARG A 513 8.68 -9.67 19.52
C ARG A 513 8.88 -9.07 20.91
N ALA A 514 8.62 -7.79 21.07
CA ALA A 514 8.68 -7.13 22.38
C ALA A 514 7.61 -7.65 23.37
N ARG A 515 6.73 -8.58 22.96
CA ARG A 515 5.61 -9.09 23.77
C ARG A 515 4.78 -7.96 24.41
N ALA A 516 4.63 -6.86 23.66
CA ALA A 516 3.83 -5.73 24.13
C ALA A 516 2.41 -6.21 24.49
N PRO A 517 1.86 -5.83 25.65
CA PRO A 517 0.49 -6.22 26.01
C PRO A 517 -0.47 -5.64 24.97
N TRP A 518 -1.46 -6.44 24.58
CA TRP A 518 -2.42 -6.06 23.56
C TRP A 518 -3.08 -4.66 23.77
N PRO A 519 -3.36 -4.18 24.99
CA PRO A 519 -3.89 -2.84 25.18
C PRO A 519 -2.92 -1.74 24.75
N ALA A 520 -1.61 -1.93 24.94
CA ALA A 520 -0.60 -0.96 24.51
C ALA A 520 -0.50 -0.84 22.96
N LEU A 521 -1.08 -1.77 22.23
CA LEU A 521 -1.10 -1.80 20.77
C LEU A 521 -2.46 -1.36 20.21
N VAL A 522 -3.54 -1.84 20.81
CA VAL A 522 -4.91 -1.58 20.35
C VAL A 522 -5.34 -0.17 20.75
N VAL A 523 -5.03 0.30 21.95
CA VAL A 523 -5.45 1.65 22.40
C VAL A 523 -4.88 2.75 21.50
N PRO A 524 -3.57 2.79 21.17
CA PRO A 524 -3.06 3.79 20.22
C PRO A 524 -3.60 3.62 18.81
N ALA A 525 -3.80 2.39 18.34
CA ALA A 525 -4.35 2.13 17.01
C ALA A 525 -5.82 2.60 16.92
N VAL A 526 -6.63 2.31 17.93
CA VAL A 526 -8.03 2.76 18.00
C VAL A 526 -8.10 4.28 18.21
N ALA A 527 -7.31 4.84 19.13
CA ALA A 527 -7.24 6.28 19.34
C ALA A 527 -6.78 7.02 18.07
N GLY A 528 -5.78 6.48 17.35
CA GLY A 528 -5.33 7.00 16.08
C GLY A 528 -6.40 6.91 15.00
N ALA A 529 -7.11 5.78 14.90
CA ALA A 529 -8.22 5.60 13.97
C ALA A 529 -9.37 6.57 14.27
N LEU A 530 -9.77 6.71 15.53
CA LEU A 530 -10.82 7.64 15.95
C LEU A 530 -10.40 9.11 15.75
N ALA A 531 -9.16 9.45 16.04
CA ALA A 531 -8.61 10.77 15.74
C ALA A 531 -8.57 11.04 14.24
N GLY A 532 -8.19 10.04 13.43
CA GLY A 532 -8.23 10.10 11.96
C GLY A 532 -9.64 10.32 11.42
N ILE A 533 -10.62 9.59 11.94
CA ILE A 533 -12.04 9.77 11.57
C ILE A 533 -12.54 11.15 11.99
N ALA A 534 -12.24 11.61 13.21
CA ALA A 534 -12.65 12.92 13.70
C ALA A 534 -12.00 14.06 12.91
N THR A 535 -10.73 13.90 12.49
CA THR A 535 -10.02 14.90 11.67
C THR A 535 -10.40 14.84 10.20
N ALA A 536 -10.72 13.66 9.64
CA ALA A 536 -11.24 13.54 8.27
C ALA A 536 -12.54 14.34 8.09
N GLY A 537 -13.38 14.45 9.12
CA GLY A 537 -14.57 15.30 9.11
C GLY A 537 -14.28 16.81 9.04
N THR A 538 -13.10 17.26 9.47
CA THR A 538 -12.70 18.68 9.48
C THR A 538 -11.78 19.07 8.32
N VAL A 539 -11.12 18.12 7.67
CA VAL A 539 -10.21 18.34 6.52
C VAL A 539 -10.92 18.18 5.17
N VAL A 540 -12.20 17.82 5.18
CA VAL A 540 -13.02 17.64 3.96
C VAL A 540 -13.47 18.96 3.31
N GLY A 541 -12.99 20.10 3.74
CA GLY A 541 -12.83 21.21 2.84
C GLY A 541 -11.56 20.96 2.02
N PHE A 542 -11.66 20.47 0.80
CA PHE A 542 -10.71 20.83 -0.23
C PHE A 542 -10.83 22.35 -0.46
N ALA A 543 -10.48 23.13 0.53
CA ALA A 543 -9.94 24.42 0.26
C ALA A 543 -8.64 24.09 -0.46
N VAL A 544 -8.61 24.19 -1.78
CA VAL A 544 -7.42 24.62 -2.49
C VAL A 544 -6.73 25.59 -1.53
N PRO A 545 -5.48 25.36 -1.09
CA PRO A 545 -4.83 26.31 -0.22
C PRO A 545 -5.05 27.66 -0.90
N ARG A 546 -5.87 28.51 -0.31
CA ARG A 546 -5.97 29.88 -0.78
C ARG A 546 -4.56 30.37 -0.59
N ILE A 547 -3.85 30.57 -1.69
CA ILE A 547 -2.57 31.25 -1.74
C ILE A 547 -2.80 32.49 -0.91
N SER A 548 -2.27 32.50 0.30
CA SER A 548 -2.42 33.61 1.23
C SER A 548 -1.88 34.80 0.48
N ARG A 549 -2.70 35.83 0.28
CA ARG A 549 -2.27 37.03 -0.44
C ARG A 549 -0.98 37.52 0.21
N PRO A 550 0.03 37.93 -0.56
CA PRO A 550 1.21 38.57 0.00
C PRO A 550 0.77 39.73 0.90
N GLY A 551 1.11 39.72 2.16
CA GLY A 551 0.77 40.78 3.11
C GLY A 551 -0.01 40.37 4.37
N THR A 552 -0.43 39.09 4.50
CA THR A 552 -0.93 38.63 5.80
C THR A 552 0.27 38.32 6.70
N PRO A 553 0.37 38.96 7.91
CA PRO A 553 1.48 38.68 8.80
C PRO A 553 1.40 37.23 9.27
N THR A 554 2.30 36.45 8.73
CA THR A 554 2.48 35.05 9.13
C THR A 554 3.23 35.03 10.45
N THR A 555 2.54 34.62 11.48
CA THR A 555 3.01 33.82 12.61
C THR A 555 4.44 34.09 13.11
N SER A 556 4.64 35.30 13.67
CA SER A 556 5.85 35.62 14.47
C SER A 556 5.82 35.05 15.89
N THR A 557 4.78 34.25 16.23
CA THR A 557 4.60 33.69 17.57
C THR A 557 4.52 32.18 17.55
N ILE A 558 4.99 31.54 18.63
CA ILE A 558 4.85 30.07 18.84
C ILE A 558 3.40 29.64 18.68
N GLU A 559 2.42 30.44 19.08
CA GLU A 559 1.00 30.15 18.92
C GLU A 559 0.57 30.10 17.43
N GLY A 560 1.09 31.00 16.60
CA GLY A 560 0.88 30.98 15.16
C GLY A 560 1.45 29.73 14.54
N TRP A 561 2.64 29.33 14.93
CA TRP A 561 3.27 28.07 14.50
C TRP A 561 2.46 26.85 14.92
N LEU A 562 1.98 26.81 16.16
CA LEU A 562 1.11 25.74 16.65
C LEU A 562 -0.20 25.67 15.89
N ARG A 563 -0.79 26.79 15.49
CA ARG A 563 -1.98 26.83 14.62
C ARG A 563 -1.70 26.32 13.21
N VAL A 564 -0.59 26.73 12.63
CA VAL A 564 -0.16 26.27 11.29
C VAL A 564 0.12 24.78 11.31
N LEU A 565 0.73 24.27 12.38
CA LEU A 565 0.94 22.84 12.58
C LEU A 565 -0.36 22.08 12.94
N GLY A 566 -1.53 22.79 13.04
CA GLY A 566 -2.81 22.18 13.42
C GLY A 566 -2.79 21.57 14.82
N LEU A 567 -1.81 21.96 15.62
CA LEU A 567 -1.65 21.52 17.00
C LEU A 567 -2.62 22.31 17.88
N SER A 568 -3.86 21.83 18.02
CA SER A 568 -4.60 22.19 19.22
C SER A 568 -3.86 21.60 20.43
N ALA A 569 -3.79 22.33 21.53
CA ALA A 569 -3.13 21.88 22.76
C ALA A 569 -3.58 20.44 23.16
N THR A 570 -4.86 20.13 22.94
CA THR A 570 -5.45 18.82 23.20
C THR A 570 -4.86 17.70 22.35
N ARG A 571 -4.60 17.95 21.06
CA ARG A 571 -4.00 16.95 20.15
C ARG A 571 -2.54 16.70 20.46
N TYR A 572 -1.83 17.78 20.84
CA TYR A 572 -0.43 17.68 21.27
C TYR A 572 -0.30 16.88 22.57
N VAL A 573 -1.13 17.17 23.58
CA VAL A 573 -1.15 16.42 24.85
C VAL A 573 -1.49 14.95 24.61
N LEU A 574 -2.45 14.64 23.75
CA LEU A 574 -2.80 13.27 23.41
C LEU A 574 -1.64 12.54 22.70
N PHE A 575 -0.97 13.20 21.78
CA PHE A 575 0.19 12.64 21.10
C PHE A 575 1.36 12.40 22.05
N VAL A 576 1.70 13.38 22.88
CA VAL A 576 2.78 13.25 23.86
C VAL A 576 2.44 12.14 24.87
N ALA A 577 1.19 12.05 25.31
CA ALA A 577 0.74 10.99 26.22
C ALA A 577 0.85 9.59 25.55
N VAL A 578 0.45 9.47 24.28
CA VAL A 578 0.55 8.21 23.52
C VAL A 578 2.01 7.86 23.23
N ALA A 579 2.82 8.83 22.81
CA ALA A 579 4.25 8.62 22.58
C ALA A 579 5.01 8.27 23.87
N ALA A 580 4.68 8.92 24.98
CA ALA A 580 5.25 8.62 26.29
C ALA A 580 4.80 7.24 26.79
N ALA A 581 3.52 6.87 26.63
CA ALA A 581 3.03 5.54 26.98
C ALA A 581 3.70 4.44 26.15
N LEU A 582 3.94 4.66 24.86
CA LEU A 582 4.69 3.77 24.00
C LEU A 582 6.16 3.69 24.42
N ALA A 583 6.81 4.82 24.69
CA ALA A 583 8.20 4.88 25.13
C ALA A 583 8.39 4.19 26.48
N VAL A 584 7.50 4.44 27.44
CA VAL A 584 7.51 3.77 28.76
C VAL A 584 7.20 2.28 28.62
N GLY A 585 6.25 1.90 27.77
CA GLY A 585 5.94 0.48 27.49
C GLY A 585 7.10 -0.26 26.81
N VAL A 586 7.88 0.41 25.99
CA VAL A 586 9.12 -0.13 25.40
C VAL A 586 10.25 -0.17 26.45
N ALA A 587 10.49 0.94 27.18
CA ALA A 587 11.58 1.05 28.15
C ALA A 587 11.39 0.13 29.38
N ALA A 588 10.17 -0.12 29.80
CA ALA A 588 9.90 -1.04 30.93
C ALA A 588 10.14 -2.53 30.63
N ARG A 589 10.65 -2.87 29.42
CA ARG A 589 10.84 -4.25 28.94
C ARG A 589 12.21 -4.52 28.31
N TRP A 590 13.07 -3.52 28.26
CA TRP A 590 14.51 -3.66 28.11
C TRP A 590 15.18 -3.71 29.51
#